data_70ababf662a68ee5b0022a2af7e3b42c
#
_entry.id   70ababf662a68ee5b0022a2af7e3b42c
#
_cell.length_a   1.000
_cell.length_b   1.000
_cell.length_c   1.000
_cell.angle_alpha   90.00
_cell.angle_beta   90.00
_cell.angle_gamma   90.00
#
_symmetry.space_group_name_H-M   'P 1'
#
loop_
_entity.id
_entity.type
_entity.pdbx_description
1 polymer ?
#
loop_
_entity_poly.entity_id
_entity_poly.type
_entity_poly.pdbx_seq_one_letter_code
_entity_poly.pdbx_strand_id
1 'polypeptide(L)'
;MRIVVCDDEPLARERLVRIVKESGHEVVAQAKTGIEAIIAVKSEQPDIILLDIRMPEMDGVECAQELATLSHPPAIIFVTAYDHYAIAALKANAIGYLLKPANKDELLEALKKATNLNAAQLNEIRKLEDPTARPVREHIVARTHR
;
A
#
# COMPACT_ATOMS: atom_id res chain seq x y z
N MET A 1 11.88 2.43 -2.79
CA MET A 1 10.66 3.07 -2.25
C MET A 1 10.63 2.95 -0.74
N ARG A 2 9.89 3.82 -0.11
CA ARG A 2 9.73 3.85 1.36
C ARG A 2 8.48 3.06 1.72
N ILE A 3 8.62 2.08 2.59
CA ILE A 3 7.56 1.08 2.85
C ILE A 3 7.33 0.92 4.34
N VAL A 4 6.04 0.89 4.72
CA VAL A 4 5.61 0.51 6.08
C VAL A 4 5.14 -0.94 6.01
N VAL A 5 5.55 -1.74 6.99
CA VAL A 5 5.12 -3.14 7.11
C VAL A 5 4.26 -3.28 8.35
N CYS A 6 3.02 -3.71 8.17
CA CYS A 6 2.06 -3.88 9.26
C CYS A 6 1.56 -5.32 9.32
N ASP A 7 1.90 -6.02 10.40
CA ASP A 7 1.49 -7.40 10.65
C ASP A 7 1.59 -7.65 12.15
N ASP A 8 0.56 -8.23 12.75
CA ASP A 8 0.55 -8.49 14.19
C ASP A 8 1.38 -9.71 14.58
N GLU A 9 1.75 -10.54 13.61
CA GLU A 9 2.60 -11.72 13.86
C GLU A 9 4.07 -11.35 13.68
N PRO A 10 4.90 -11.43 14.74
CA PRO A 10 6.30 -10.99 14.64
C PRO A 10 7.11 -11.70 13.57
N LEU A 11 6.95 -13.02 13.43
CA LEU A 11 7.73 -13.77 12.44
C LEU A 11 7.34 -13.43 11.01
N ALA A 12 6.03 -13.24 10.77
CA ALA A 12 5.55 -12.83 9.46
C ALA A 12 6.05 -11.43 9.12
N ARG A 13 6.00 -10.53 10.11
CA ARG A 13 6.49 -9.17 9.92
C ARG A 13 7.98 -9.14 9.61
N GLU A 14 8.78 -9.91 10.35
CA GLU A 14 10.22 -9.99 10.11
C GLU A 14 10.54 -10.49 8.72
N ARG A 15 9.80 -11.49 8.26
CA ARG A 15 9.99 -12.05 6.92
C ARG A 15 9.75 -10.98 5.85
N LEU A 16 8.65 -10.23 5.97
CA LEU A 16 8.34 -9.18 5.02
C LEU A 16 9.39 -8.08 5.03
N VAL A 17 9.82 -7.68 6.22
CA VAL A 17 10.87 -6.66 6.36
C VAL A 17 12.15 -7.11 5.66
N ARG A 18 12.54 -8.38 5.86
CA ARG A 18 13.75 -8.92 5.25
C ARG A 18 13.64 -8.89 3.72
N ILE A 19 12.52 -9.35 3.17
CA ILE A 19 12.34 -9.37 1.71
C ILE A 19 12.39 -7.97 1.13
N VAL A 20 11.73 -7.01 1.79
CA VAL A 20 11.71 -5.61 1.35
C VAL A 20 13.13 -5.04 1.32
N LYS A 21 13.90 -5.26 2.39
CA LYS A 21 15.27 -4.76 2.47
C LYS A 21 16.18 -5.41 1.43
N GLU A 22 16.05 -6.71 1.24
CA GLU A 22 16.84 -7.43 0.24
C GLU A 22 16.55 -6.97 -1.17
N SER A 23 15.38 -6.41 -1.38
CA SER A 23 14.96 -5.91 -2.69
C SER A 23 15.41 -4.48 -2.97
N GLY A 24 16.15 -3.88 -2.05
CA GLY A 24 16.66 -2.52 -2.23
C GLY A 24 15.68 -1.42 -1.81
N HIS A 25 14.57 -1.77 -1.18
CA HIS A 25 13.62 -0.79 -0.66
C HIS A 25 13.89 -0.51 0.81
N GLU A 26 13.35 0.60 1.29
CA GLU A 26 13.54 1.03 2.66
C GLU A 26 12.29 0.76 3.51
N VAL A 27 12.46 0.11 4.67
CA VAL A 27 11.38 -0.06 5.64
C VAL A 27 11.47 1.11 6.59
N VAL A 28 10.52 2.04 6.50
CA VAL A 28 10.54 3.27 7.29
C VAL A 28 9.84 3.11 8.63
N ALA A 29 8.98 2.12 8.77
CA ALA A 29 8.33 1.81 10.04
C ALA A 29 7.73 0.42 10.00
N GLN A 30 7.53 -0.16 11.18
CA GLN A 30 6.82 -1.41 11.38
C GLN A 30 5.67 -1.16 12.33
N ALA A 31 4.54 -1.82 12.09
CA ALA A 31 3.35 -1.68 12.92
C ALA A 31 2.77 -3.05 13.23
N LYS A 32 2.15 -3.18 14.39
CA LYS A 32 1.49 -4.41 14.84
C LYS A 32 -0.02 -4.31 14.80
N THR A 33 -0.56 -3.11 14.69
CA THR A 33 -2.00 -2.86 14.70
C THR A 33 -2.35 -1.86 13.62
N GLY A 34 -3.63 -1.79 13.26
CA GLY A 34 -4.11 -0.81 12.30
C GLY A 34 -3.88 0.62 12.77
N ILE A 35 -4.06 0.87 14.06
CA ILE A 35 -3.85 2.20 14.63
C ILE A 35 -2.39 2.61 14.53
N GLU A 36 -1.46 1.70 14.86
CA GLU A 36 -0.03 1.96 14.70
C GLU A 36 0.33 2.23 13.25
N ALA A 37 -0.30 1.49 12.33
CA ALA A 37 -0.06 1.67 10.90
C ALA A 37 -0.48 3.06 10.45
N ILE A 38 -1.64 3.54 10.89
CA ILE A 38 -2.12 4.88 10.54
C ILE A 38 -1.17 5.94 11.07
N ILE A 39 -0.73 5.80 12.31
CA ILE A 39 0.22 6.74 12.91
C ILE A 39 1.51 6.76 12.11
N ALA A 40 2.04 5.58 11.76
CA ALA A 40 3.28 5.46 10.99
C ALA A 40 3.14 6.10 9.62
N VAL A 41 2.03 5.87 8.93
CA VAL A 41 1.80 6.44 7.60
C VAL A 41 1.72 7.96 7.67
N LYS A 42 1.04 8.51 8.67
CA LYS A 42 0.95 9.96 8.83
C LYS A 42 2.31 10.58 9.11
N SER A 43 3.12 9.91 9.91
CA SER A 43 4.44 10.39 10.30
C SER A 43 5.47 10.27 9.17
N GLU A 44 5.49 9.13 8.50
CA GLU A 44 6.55 8.79 7.53
C GLU A 44 6.18 9.08 6.09
N GLN A 45 4.91 9.18 5.77
CA GLN A 45 4.41 9.36 4.40
C GLN A 45 5.06 8.38 3.43
N PRO A 46 4.88 7.06 3.64
CA PRO A 46 5.51 6.06 2.80
C PRO A 46 4.87 5.99 1.41
N ASP A 47 5.56 5.36 0.49
CA ASP A 47 5.02 5.10 -0.84
C ASP A 47 4.06 3.92 -0.84
N ILE A 48 4.36 2.91 -0.02
CA ILE A 48 3.61 1.65 0.02
C ILE A 48 3.45 1.21 1.47
N ILE A 49 2.32 0.56 1.75
CA ILE A 49 2.15 -0.20 2.99
C ILE A 49 1.82 -1.65 2.66
N LEU A 50 2.56 -2.57 3.29
CA LEU A 50 2.23 -4.00 3.30
C LEU A 50 1.38 -4.23 4.54
N LEU A 51 0.17 -4.73 4.36
CA LEU A 51 -0.86 -4.68 5.40
C LEU A 51 -1.57 -6.02 5.53
N ASP A 52 -1.53 -6.61 6.73
CA ASP A 52 -2.33 -7.79 7.03
C ASP A 52 -3.78 -7.38 7.28
N ILE A 53 -4.71 -8.28 7.02
CA ILE A 53 -6.14 -8.00 7.21
C ILE A 53 -6.58 -8.35 8.64
N ARG A 54 -6.28 -9.54 9.12
CA ARG A 54 -6.75 -9.99 10.44
C ARG A 54 -5.83 -9.52 11.54
N MET A 55 -6.24 -8.44 12.19
CA MET A 55 -5.52 -7.85 13.30
C MET A 55 -6.50 -7.46 14.40
N PRO A 56 -6.05 -7.40 15.68
CA PRO A 56 -6.93 -7.00 16.78
C PRO A 56 -7.44 -5.56 16.60
N GLU A 57 -8.63 -5.28 17.07
CA GLU A 57 -9.29 -3.98 17.13
C GLU A 57 -9.70 -3.48 15.75
N MET A 58 -8.77 -3.07 14.93
CA MET A 58 -9.03 -2.56 13.58
C MET A 58 -8.43 -3.53 12.56
N ASP A 59 -9.24 -4.11 11.68
CA ASP A 59 -8.70 -5.00 10.67
C ASP A 59 -8.06 -4.20 9.52
N GLY A 60 -7.36 -4.91 8.64
CA GLY A 60 -6.61 -4.27 7.56
C GLY A 60 -7.49 -3.56 6.55
N VAL A 61 -8.71 -4.05 6.31
CA VAL A 61 -9.63 -3.40 5.36
C VAL A 61 -10.08 -2.05 5.93
N GLU A 62 -10.46 -2.03 7.20
CA GLU A 62 -10.81 -0.78 7.88
C GLU A 62 -9.64 0.19 7.89
N CYS A 63 -8.43 -0.31 8.17
CA CYS A 63 -7.22 0.48 8.15
C CYS A 63 -6.98 1.09 6.77
N ALA A 64 -7.13 0.28 5.72
CA ALA A 64 -6.95 0.73 4.34
C ALA A 64 -7.94 1.84 3.98
N GLN A 65 -9.19 1.72 4.43
CA GLN A 65 -10.20 2.74 4.18
C GLN A 65 -9.82 4.07 4.85
N GLU A 66 -9.31 4.00 6.07
CA GLU A 66 -8.83 5.20 6.77
C GLU A 66 -7.62 5.81 6.04
N LEU A 67 -6.68 4.99 5.60
CA LEU A 67 -5.50 5.46 4.89
C LEU A 67 -5.86 6.15 3.57
N ALA A 68 -6.91 5.69 2.92
CA ALA A 68 -7.36 6.27 1.65
C ALA A 68 -7.86 7.70 1.81
N THR A 69 -8.23 8.12 3.03
CA THR A 69 -8.72 9.48 3.28
C THR A 69 -7.60 10.49 3.52
N LEU A 70 -6.37 10.03 3.62
CA LEU A 70 -5.23 10.92 3.87
C LEU A 70 -4.90 11.74 2.63
N SER A 71 -4.25 12.89 2.83
CA SER A 71 -3.86 13.75 1.70
C SER A 71 -2.83 13.09 0.79
N HIS A 72 -2.00 12.21 1.35
CA HIS A 72 -1.00 11.46 0.59
C HIS A 72 -1.13 9.97 0.91
N PRO A 73 -2.17 9.31 0.36
CA PRO A 73 -2.40 7.90 0.70
C PRO A 73 -1.32 7.01 0.08
N PRO A 74 -0.81 6.05 0.84
CA PRO A 74 0.15 5.09 0.28
C PRO A 74 -0.57 4.08 -0.61
N ALA A 75 0.17 3.45 -1.50
CA ALA A 75 -0.33 2.29 -2.22
C ALA A 75 -0.44 1.13 -1.22
N ILE A 76 -1.50 0.36 -1.31
CA ILE A 76 -1.79 -0.71 -0.35
C ILE A 76 -1.64 -2.07 -1.00
N ILE A 77 -0.81 -2.92 -0.38
CA ILE A 77 -0.67 -4.32 -0.77
C ILE A 77 -1.04 -5.15 0.45
N PHE A 78 -2.12 -5.91 0.35
CA PHE A 78 -2.49 -6.82 1.43
C PHE A 78 -1.65 -8.08 1.38
N VAL A 79 -1.17 -8.53 2.54
CA VAL A 79 -0.46 -9.79 2.70
C VAL A 79 -1.13 -10.52 3.86
N THR A 80 -1.93 -11.53 3.57
CA THR A 80 -2.81 -12.13 4.56
C THR A 80 -2.95 -13.64 4.34
N ALA A 81 -3.33 -14.36 5.40
CA ALA A 81 -3.64 -15.78 5.32
C ALA A 81 -5.06 -16.07 4.82
N TYR A 82 -5.86 -15.03 4.62
CA TYR A 82 -7.29 -15.17 4.32
C TYR A 82 -7.60 -14.81 2.89
N ASP A 83 -8.24 -15.73 2.14
CA ASP A 83 -8.49 -15.59 0.73
C ASP A 83 -9.84 -14.94 0.39
N HIS A 84 -10.73 -14.81 1.36
CA HIS A 84 -12.09 -14.32 1.10
C HIS A 84 -12.25 -12.80 1.22
N TYR A 85 -11.15 -12.06 1.35
CA TYR A 85 -11.19 -10.60 1.45
C TYR A 85 -10.80 -9.89 0.16
N ALA A 86 -10.59 -10.63 -0.94
CA ALA A 86 -10.12 -10.02 -2.19
C ALA A 86 -11.05 -8.93 -2.72
N ILE A 87 -12.37 -9.15 -2.63
CA ILE A 87 -13.34 -8.15 -3.09
C ILE A 87 -13.29 -6.90 -2.23
N ALA A 88 -13.19 -7.08 -0.89
CA ALA A 88 -13.07 -5.95 0.03
C ALA A 88 -11.77 -5.18 -0.23
N ALA A 89 -10.69 -5.89 -0.58
CA ALA A 89 -9.42 -5.27 -0.91
C ALA A 89 -9.53 -4.40 -2.16
N LEU A 90 -10.24 -4.88 -3.17
CA LEU A 90 -10.48 -4.09 -4.39
C LEU A 90 -11.28 -2.83 -4.07
N LYS A 91 -12.29 -2.94 -3.21
CA LYS A 91 -13.09 -1.79 -2.80
C LYS A 91 -12.28 -0.78 -1.99
N ALA A 92 -11.24 -1.24 -1.32
CA ALA A 92 -10.33 -0.37 -0.56
C ALA A 92 -9.21 0.19 -1.42
N ASN A 93 -9.25 -0.02 -2.73
CA ASN A 93 -8.26 0.45 -3.71
C ASN A 93 -6.86 -0.14 -3.49
N ALA A 94 -6.80 -1.37 -3.02
CA ALA A 94 -5.53 -2.07 -2.92
C ALA A 94 -4.98 -2.39 -4.31
N ILE A 95 -3.67 -2.26 -4.47
CA ILE A 95 -3.00 -2.58 -5.73
C ILE A 95 -2.49 -4.01 -5.77
N GLY A 96 -2.51 -4.70 -4.65
CA GLY A 96 -2.09 -6.09 -4.58
C GLY A 96 -2.73 -6.83 -3.43
N TYR A 97 -2.85 -8.14 -3.58
CA TYR A 97 -3.41 -9.03 -2.57
C TYR A 97 -2.65 -10.34 -2.64
N LEU A 98 -1.85 -10.60 -1.62
CA LEU A 98 -1.00 -11.79 -1.58
C LEU A 98 -1.40 -12.68 -0.41
N LEU A 99 -1.45 -13.99 -0.65
CA LEU A 99 -1.74 -14.95 0.41
C LEU A 99 -0.46 -15.40 1.08
N LYS A 100 -0.51 -15.54 2.40
CA LYS A 100 0.62 -16.06 3.18
C LYS A 100 0.73 -17.58 2.99
N PRO A 101 1.92 -18.13 3.02
CA PRO A 101 3.20 -17.40 3.11
C PRO A 101 3.51 -16.71 1.77
N ALA A 102 3.70 -15.41 1.82
CA ALA A 102 3.96 -14.66 0.60
C ALA A 102 5.30 -15.10 -0.01
N ASN A 103 5.22 -15.47 -1.25
CA ASN A 103 6.37 -15.84 -2.05
C ASN A 103 7.18 -14.57 -2.36
N LYS A 104 8.50 -14.67 -2.28
CA LYS A 104 9.36 -13.52 -2.55
C LYS A 104 9.10 -12.93 -3.94
N ASP A 105 8.97 -13.80 -4.94
CA ASP A 105 8.76 -13.36 -6.32
C ASP A 105 7.42 -12.65 -6.48
N GLU A 106 6.36 -13.14 -5.84
CA GLU A 106 5.05 -12.49 -5.86
C GLU A 106 5.10 -11.11 -5.21
N LEU A 107 5.80 -11.00 -4.09
CA LEU A 107 5.95 -9.73 -3.40
C LEU A 107 6.73 -8.74 -4.25
N LEU A 108 7.82 -9.19 -4.89
CA LEU A 108 8.60 -8.34 -5.77
C LEU A 108 7.78 -7.85 -6.96
N GLU A 109 6.94 -8.70 -7.52
CA GLU A 109 6.04 -8.32 -8.61
C GLU A 109 5.06 -7.22 -8.16
N ALA A 110 4.48 -7.39 -6.97
CA ALA A 110 3.56 -6.40 -6.42
C ALA A 110 4.24 -5.06 -6.19
N LEU A 111 5.45 -5.08 -5.64
CA LEU A 111 6.24 -3.87 -5.42
C LEU A 111 6.60 -3.18 -6.74
N LYS A 112 6.91 -3.96 -7.76
CA LYS A 112 7.20 -3.44 -9.09
C LYS A 112 5.98 -2.74 -9.70
N LYS A 113 4.80 -3.34 -9.55
CA LYS A 113 3.56 -2.73 -10.00
C LYS A 113 3.32 -1.39 -9.31
N ALA A 114 3.58 -1.33 -8.01
CA ALA A 114 3.42 -0.10 -7.24
C ALA A 114 4.36 1.00 -7.75
N THR A 115 5.60 0.64 -8.07
CA THR A 115 6.57 1.58 -8.64
C THR A 115 6.08 2.13 -9.97
N ASN A 116 5.57 1.26 -10.83
CA ASN A 116 5.07 1.67 -12.14
C ASN A 116 3.85 2.58 -12.04
N LEU A 117 2.95 2.30 -11.10
CA LEU A 117 1.78 3.14 -10.87
C LEU A 117 2.17 4.53 -10.38
N ASN A 118 3.15 4.61 -9.48
CA ASN A 118 3.63 5.91 -9.00
C ASN A 118 4.24 6.74 -10.13
N ALA A 119 4.99 6.10 -11.01
CA ALA A 119 5.57 6.78 -12.18
C ALA A 119 4.46 7.28 -13.11
N ALA A 120 3.43 6.47 -13.34
CA ALA A 120 2.30 6.87 -14.18
C ALA A 120 1.54 8.04 -13.57
N GLN A 121 1.32 8.03 -12.26
CA GLN A 121 0.66 9.13 -11.55
C GLN A 121 1.46 10.42 -11.67
N LEU A 122 2.77 10.37 -11.54
CA LEU A 122 3.63 11.54 -11.72
C LEU A 122 3.54 12.08 -13.12
N ASN A 123 3.50 11.21 -14.13
CA ASN A 123 3.35 11.65 -15.52
C ASN A 123 2.02 12.35 -15.75
N GLU A 124 0.95 11.85 -15.13
CA GLU A 124 -0.36 12.50 -15.22
C GLU A 124 -0.34 13.90 -14.61
N ILE A 125 0.30 14.04 -13.47
CA ILE A 125 0.44 15.34 -12.80
C ILE A 125 1.21 16.31 -13.69
N ARG A 126 2.29 15.87 -14.32
CA ARG A 126 3.09 16.70 -15.21
C ARG A 126 2.27 17.18 -16.41
N LYS A 127 1.44 16.30 -16.95
CA LYS A 127 0.55 16.67 -18.06
C LYS A 127 -0.43 17.77 -17.67
N LEU A 128 -0.95 17.69 -16.44
CA LEU A 128 -1.89 18.70 -15.95
C LEU A 128 -1.22 20.06 -15.73
N GLU A 129 0.06 20.07 -15.43
CA GLU A 129 0.82 21.30 -15.24
C GLU A 129 1.26 21.93 -16.55
N ASP A 130 1.23 21.18 -17.65
CA ASP A 130 1.60 21.67 -18.97
C ASP A 130 0.44 22.52 -19.51
N PRO A 131 0.66 23.81 -19.83
CA PRO A 131 -0.43 24.65 -20.33
C PRO A 131 -1.02 24.19 -21.66
N THR A 132 -0.32 23.34 -22.40
CA THR A 132 -0.84 22.82 -23.67
C THR A 132 -1.56 21.47 -23.49
N ALA A 133 -1.50 20.87 -22.31
CA ALA A 133 -2.10 19.57 -22.06
C ALA A 133 -3.62 19.70 -21.87
N ARG A 134 -4.34 18.70 -22.37
CA ARG A 134 -5.77 18.64 -22.12
C ARG A 134 -6.04 18.16 -20.70
N PRO A 135 -7.05 18.69 -20.03
CA PRO A 135 -7.38 18.25 -18.70
C PRO A 135 -7.85 16.78 -18.68
N VAL A 136 -7.36 16.02 -17.73
CA VAL A 136 -7.78 14.64 -17.50
C VAL A 136 -8.21 14.44 -16.06
N ARG A 137 -8.93 15.43 -15.58
CA ARG A 137 -9.30 15.50 -14.16
C ARG A 137 -10.12 14.32 -13.69
N GLU A 138 -10.99 13.81 -14.53
CA GLU A 138 -11.83 12.69 -14.16
C GLU A 138 -11.00 11.45 -13.82
N HIS A 139 -9.94 11.21 -14.56
CA HIS A 139 -9.06 10.08 -14.27
C HIS A 139 -8.44 10.19 -12.89
N ILE A 140 -7.95 11.37 -12.57
CA ILE A 140 -7.27 11.59 -11.30
C ILE A 140 -8.25 11.51 -10.15
N VAL A 141 -9.39 12.15 -10.29
CA VAL A 141 -10.42 12.15 -9.24
C VAL A 141 -10.96 10.74 -9.01
N ALA A 142 -11.19 9.98 -10.06
CA ALA A 142 -11.72 8.62 -9.93
C ALA A 142 -10.80 7.70 -9.14
N ARG A 143 -9.52 7.95 -9.19
CA ARG A 143 -8.58 7.12 -8.48
C ARG A 143 -8.36 7.52 -7.05
N THR A 144 -8.53 8.76 -6.82
CA THR A 144 -8.33 9.17 -5.46
C THR A 144 -9.54 8.93 -4.64
N HIS A 145 -9.79 8.36 -5.06
CA HIS A 145 -10.52 8.08 -4.51
C HIS A 145 -10.93 7.21 -4.02
N ARG A 146 -10.64 7.25 -4.41
CA ARG A 146 -10.95 6.69 -4.24
C ARG A 146 -10.98 6.20 -3.82
#